data_1c56eb073e7215ce0d2d0dd412978608
#
_entry.id   1c56eb073e7215ce0d2d0dd412978608
#
_cell.length_a   1.000
_cell.length_b   1.000
_cell.length_c   1.000
_cell.angle_alpha   90.00
_cell.angle_beta   90.00
_cell.angle_gamma   90.00
#
_symmetry.space_group_name_H-M   'P 1'
#
loop_
_entity.id
_entity.type
_entity.pdbx_description
1 polymer ?
#
loop_
_entity_poly.entity_id
_entity_poly.type
_entity_poly.pdbx_seq_one_letter_code
_entity_poly.pdbx_strand_id
1 'polypeptide(L)'
;MTIHSAFALPDAGKVRLRTHSKRTTFSRFVEFSGVFVFLLLFSSAVFAQAPAIPGVTTLRLKSDVLGEERTILVRTPAGYEAGNQRYPVLYMTDGDAHIGHTGATIEFLSRNGRMSELIVVGIPNTDRTRDLSPTHVKTAAAAGAQFPTSGGADKFLKFIETELIPDIEKRYRVQPYRILAGHSLGGLFVVHAMLSRPELFNSYIAVSPALQWDNQVAVKRAEDFFKTRKELDRTLYISLGLEPGPIEDAFHQFKQVLAKYPAKGFEWEAQEMTDEDHGSVVLRSHYFGLRKVYNGWQMPRDPDTGAVAGGLKGVEEHYQKLSTKFGFTIPVPENLMNQVGYQLLFGEKPDEAIAAFKTNVERYPASANVYDSLAEAYERGGRLDLAAPLYEKASTLGQQNKDPNLAIYQANFERASTKLKLAGAEKKP
;
A
#
# COMPACT_ATOMS: atom_id res chain seq x y z
N MET A 1 -2.04 43.50 -32.99
CA MET A 1 -3.38 43.29 -33.56
C MET A 1 -4.27 42.86 -32.43
N THR A 2 -5.02 43.79 -31.88
CA THR A 2 -5.78 43.72 -30.61
C THR A 2 -7.22 43.29 -30.95
N ILE A 3 -7.76 42.28 -30.27
CA ILE A 3 -9.22 42.08 -30.26
C ILE A 3 -9.64 41.87 -28.81
N HIS A 4 -10.32 42.90 -28.26
CA HIS A 4 -11.15 42.84 -27.05
C HIS A 4 -12.53 42.30 -27.43
N SER A 5 -13.07 41.39 -26.65
CA SER A 5 -14.52 41.22 -26.58
C SER A 5 -14.96 41.04 -25.12
N ALA A 6 -15.71 42.03 -24.65
CA ALA A 6 -16.38 42.05 -23.37
C ALA A 6 -17.68 41.24 -23.45
N PHE A 7 -17.96 40.42 -22.45
CA PHE A 7 -19.31 39.88 -22.21
C PHE A 7 -19.85 40.41 -20.89
N ALA A 8 -20.99 41.12 -21.02
CA ALA A 8 -21.76 41.71 -19.94
C ALA A 8 -22.62 40.66 -19.21
N LEU A 9 -22.72 40.80 -17.89
CA LEU A 9 -23.64 40.03 -17.02
C LEU A 9 -25.01 40.65 -17.00
N PRO A 10 -26.11 39.91 -16.95
CA PRO A 10 -27.45 40.45 -16.72
C PRO A 10 -27.81 40.54 -15.24
N ASP A 11 -28.62 41.55 -14.97
CA ASP A 11 -29.09 42.16 -13.75
C ASP A 11 -29.94 41.25 -12.84
N ALA A 12 -29.81 41.41 -11.53
CA ALA A 12 -30.48 40.64 -10.50
C ALA A 12 -31.88 41.16 -10.21
N GLY A 13 -32.90 40.42 -10.58
CA GLY A 13 -34.31 40.72 -10.23
C GLY A 13 -34.63 40.42 -8.75
N LYS A 14 -35.09 41.46 -8.03
CA LYS A 14 -35.62 41.40 -6.67
C LYS A 14 -36.97 40.71 -6.63
N VAL A 15 -37.10 39.58 -5.91
CA VAL A 15 -38.39 38.96 -5.57
C VAL A 15 -38.82 39.43 -4.17
N ARG A 16 -39.96 40.15 -4.09
CA ARG A 16 -40.66 40.54 -2.85
C ARG A 16 -41.54 39.36 -2.38
N LEU A 17 -41.31 38.88 -1.17
CA LEU A 17 -42.23 37.99 -0.46
C LEU A 17 -43.31 38.84 0.27
N ARG A 18 -44.59 38.59 -0.05
CA ARG A 18 -45.76 39.13 0.69
C ARG A 18 -46.16 38.14 1.79
N THR A 19 -46.15 38.64 3.01
CA THR A 19 -46.73 37.97 4.18
C THR A 19 -48.25 38.22 4.20
N HIS A 20 -49.05 37.17 4.33
CA HIS A 20 -50.47 37.28 4.74
C HIS A 20 -50.66 36.51 6.06
N SER A 21 -50.96 37.29 7.09
CA SER A 21 -51.53 36.87 8.36
C SER A 21 -53.03 36.62 8.23
N LYS A 22 -53.52 35.49 8.75
CA LYS A 22 -54.90 35.37 9.23
C LYS A 22 -54.94 34.56 10.51
N ARG A 23 -55.30 35.25 11.60
CA ARG A 23 -55.77 34.66 12.87
C ARG A 23 -57.19 34.15 12.66
N THR A 24 -57.50 32.97 13.19
CA THR A 24 -58.84 32.61 13.65
C THR A 24 -58.74 31.68 14.84
N THR A 25 -59.27 32.18 15.93
CA THR A 25 -59.55 31.50 17.21
C THR A 25 -60.79 30.65 17.08
N PHE A 26 -60.78 29.39 17.53
CA PHE A 26 -61.96 28.76 18.10
C PHE A 26 -61.59 27.73 19.17
N SER A 27 -62.12 27.97 20.36
CA SER A 27 -62.19 27.13 21.54
C SER A 27 -63.24 26.02 21.36
N ARG A 28 -62.92 24.80 21.74
CA ARG A 28 -63.90 23.83 22.32
C ARG A 28 -63.18 22.77 23.14
N PHE A 29 -63.46 22.74 24.42
CA PHE A 29 -63.20 21.64 25.34
C PHE A 29 -64.03 20.43 24.97
N VAL A 30 -63.41 19.27 24.93
CA VAL A 30 -64.07 17.95 25.12
C VAL A 30 -63.13 17.11 25.97
N GLU A 31 -63.60 16.80 27.19
CA GLU A 31 -63.00 15.78 28.05
C GLU A 31 -63.28 14.38 27.48
N PHE A 32 -62.26 13.58 27.33
CA PHE A 32 -62.41 12.15 27.21
C PHE A 32 -61.40 11.43 28.09
N SER A 33 -61.94 10.80 29.14
CA SER A 33 -61.22 9.81 29.96
C SER A 33 -60.96 8.58 29.09
N GLY A 34 -59.73 8.29 28.83
CA GLY A 34 -59.28 7.11 28.08
C GLY A 34 -58.01 6.53 28.64
N VAL A 35 -58.14 5.31 29.10
CA VAL A 35 -57.12 4.43 29.68
C VAL A 35 -55.84 4.46 28.87
N PHE A 36 -54.73 4.90 29.51
CA PHE A 36 -53.37 4.84 28.92
C PHE A 36 -52.83 3.41 29.03
N VAL A 37 -52.90 2.66 27.95
CA VAL A 37 -52.12 1.44 27.77
C VAL A 37 -50.71 1.86 27.36
N PHE A 38 -49.74 1.72 28.27
CA PHE A 38 -48.32 1.91 27.96
C PHE A 38 -47.83 0.76 27.05
N LEU A 39 -47.85 0.96 25.76
CA LEU A 39 -47.10 0.13 24.82
C LEU A 39 -45.62 0.58 24.86
N LEU A 40 -44.79 -0.18 25.58
CA LEU A 40 -43.35 -0.12 25.52
C LEU A 40 -42.91 -0.59 24.13
N LEU A 41 -42.79 0.35 23.19
CA LEU A 41 -42.08 0.14 21.95
C LEU A 41 -40.59 0.08 22.28
N PHE A 42 -40.04 -1.15 22.36
CA PHE A 42 -38.64 -1.41 22.29
C PHE A 42 -38.17 -0.93 20.89
N SER A 43 -37.73 0.31 20.78
CA SER A 43 -36.94 0.76 19.64
C SER A 43 -35.62 0.00 19.67
N SER A 44 -35.57 -1.12 18.95
CA SER A 44 -34.30 -1.72 18.55
C SER A 44 -33.56 -0.67 17.73
N ALA A 45 -32.60 0.02 18.33
CA ALA A 45 -31.68 0.86 17.59
C ALA A 45 -30.93 -0.07 16.62
N VAL A 46 -31.41 -0.13 15.40
CA VAL A 46 -30.64 -0.69 14.29
C VAL A 46 -29.45 0.24 14.14
N PHE A 47 -28.34 -0.11 14.76
CA PHE A 47 -27.06 0.50 14.39
C PHE A 47 -26.87 0.23 12.91
N ALA A 48 -27.10 1.25 12.08
CA ALA A 48 -26.78 1.20 10.66
C ALA A 48 -25.29 0.82 10.56
N GLN A 49 -25.03 -0.41 10.18
CA GLN A 49 -23.69 -0.87 9.90
C GLN A 49 -23.17 0.00 8.76
N ALA A 50 -22.07 0.71 8.99
CA ALA A 50 -21.43 1.48 7.93
C ALA A 50 -21.28 0.58 6.70
N PRO A 51 -21.53 1.08 5.47
CA PRO A 51 -21.47 0.27 4.28
C PRO A 51 -20.12 -0.45 4.20
N ALA A 52 -20.17 -1.77 4.00
CA ALA A 52 -18.97 -2.59 3.93
C ALA A 52 -18.06 -2.11 2.79
N ILE A 53 -16.82 -1.78 3.11
CA ILE A 53 -15.82 -1.43 2.08
C ILE A 53 -15.48 -2.72 1.33
N PRO A 54 -15.67 -2.79 0.01
CA PRO A 54 -15.39 -4.00 -0.75
C PRO A 54 -13.97 -4.52 -0.52
N GLY A 55 -13.83 -5.83 -0.24
CA GLY A 55 -12.54 -6.47 0.00
C GLY A 55 -11.91 -6.17 1.36
N VAL A 56 -12.67 -5.60 2.30
CA VAL A 56 -12.24 -5.36 3.69
C VAL A 56 -12.97 -6.28 4.65
N THR A 57 -12.21 -7.04 5.43
CA THR A 57 -12.71 -7.87 6.53
C THR A 57 -12.64 -7.09 7.84
N THR A 58 -13.70 -7.15 8.63
CA THR A 58 -13.73 -6.54 9.98
C THR A 58 -13.47 -7.61 11.04
N LEU A 59 -12.45 -7.37 11.87
CA LEU A 59 -12.13 -8.18 13.03
C LEU A 59 -12.52 -7.46 14.32
N ARG A 60 -12.82 -8.22 15.37
CA ARG A 60 -12.94 -7.73 16.74
C ARG A 60 -11.80 -8.31 17.55
N LEU A 61 -11.04 -7.46 18.21
CA LEU A 61 -9.90 -7.82 19.04
C LEU A 61 -10.08 -7.26 20.44
N LYS A 62 -10.26 -8.14 21.42
CA LYS A 62 -10.28 -7.74 22.82
C LYS A 62 -8.85 -7.46 23.26
N SER A 63 -8.60 -6.25 23.72
CA SER A 63 -7.30 -5.82 24.20
C SER A 63 -7.24 -5.80 25.73
N ASP A 64 -6.36 -6.59 26.29
CA ASP A 64 -6.05 -6.55 27.73
C ASP A 64 -5.19 -5.32 28.06
N VAL A 65 -4.31 -4.92 27.15
CA VAL A 65 -3.48 -3.71 27.28
C VAL A 65 -4.35 -2.47 27.36
N LEU A 66 -5.35 -2.31 26.50
CA LEU A 66 -6.21 -1.11 26.47
C LEU A 66 -7.40 -1.24 27.43
N GLY A 67 -7.83 -2.47 27.76
CA GLY A 67 -9.01 -2.75 28.56
C GLY A 67 -10.32 -2.55 27.78
N GLU A 68 -10.31 -2.69 26.47
CA GLU A 68 -11.47 -2.48 25.60
C GLU A 68 -11.44 -3.40 24.38
N GLU A 69 -12.56 -3.53 23.68
CA GLU A 69 -12.61 -4.20 22.37
C GLU A 69 -12.28 -3.21 21.25
N ARG A 70 -11.41 -3.63 20.31
CA ARG A 70 -11.02 -2.85 19.16
C ARG A 70 -11.57 -3.45 17.88
N THR A 71 -12.08 -2.58 17.02
CA THR A 71 -12.37 -2.93 15.63
C THR A 71 -11.08 -2.82 14.82
N ILE A 72 -10.79 -3.84 14.02
CA ILE A 72 -9.64 -3.86 13.11
C ILE A 72 -10.17 -4.16 11.70
N LEU A 73 -9.75 -3.38 10.74
CA LEU A 73 -10.10 -3.54 9.34
C LEU A 73 -8.91 -4.17 8.60
N VAL A 74 -9.13 -5.25 7.88
CA VAL A 74 -8.06 -5.92 7.13
C VAL A 74 -8.45 -6.02 5.66
N ARG A 75 -7.60 -5.49 4.79
CA ARG A 75 -7.70 -5.66 3.34
C ARG A 75 -6.55 -6.53 2.85
N THR A 76 -6.88 -7.67 2.26
CA THR A 76 -5.91 -8.57 1.63
C THR A 76 -5.80 -8.25 0.13
N PRO A 77 -4.67 -8.62 -0.53
CA PRO A 77 -4.53 -8.52 -1.98
C PRO A 77 -5.58 -9.34 -2.75
N ALA A 78 -5.83 -8.96 -3.99
CA ALA A 78 -6.67 -9.75 -4.88
C ALA A 78 -6.08 -11.16 -5.06
N GLY A 79 -6.93 -12.19 -5.01
CA GLY A 79 -6.48 -13.58 -5.12
C GLY A 79 -5.78 -14.15 -3.88
N TYR A 80 -5.78 -13.44 -2.76
CA TYR A 80 -5.16 -13.90 -1.51
C TYR A 80 -5.62 -15.33 -1.13
N GLU A 81 -6.93 -15.63 -1.19
CA GLU A 81 -7.46 -16.94 -0.80
C GLU A 81 -7.03 -18.08 -1.74
N ALA A 82 -6.80 -17.78 -3.01
CA ALA A 82 -6.41 -18.78 -4.01
C ALA A 82 -4.90 -19.10 -4.00
N GLY A 83 -4.08 -18.26 -3.37
CA GLY A 83 -2.63 -18.39 -3.33
C GLY A 83 -2.11 -18.81 -1.97
N ASN A 84 -0.80 -19.07 -1.91
CA ASN A 84 -0.05 -19.36 -0.69
C ASN A 84 1.04 -18.31 -0.39
N GLN A 85 1.06 -17.22 -1.13
CA GLN A 85 2.03 -16.13 -0.98
C GLN A 85 1.91 -15.45 0.37
N ARG A 86 3.02 -14.90 0.86
CA ARG A 86 3.10 -14.07 2.07
C ARG A 86 3.36 -12.64 1.68
N TYR A 87 2.80 -11.69 2.42
CA TYR A 87 2.78 -10.27 2.07
C TYR A 87 3.32 -9.39 3.19
N PRO A 88 4.08 -8.33 2.90
CA PRO A 88 4.36 -7.27 3.87
C PRO A 88 3.06 -6.62 4.35
N VAL A 89 3.11 -5.98 5.52
CA VAL A 89 1.90 -5.42 6.16
C VAL A 89 2.05 -3.90 6.35
N LEU A 90 1.04 -3.17 5.89
CA LEU A 90 0.86 -1.76 6.21
C LEU A 90 -0.16 -1.64 7.34
N TYR A 91 0.28 -1.18 8.51
CA TYR A 91 -0.58 -0.75 9.61
C TYR A 91 -0.88 0.73 9.49
N MET A 92 -2.13 1.14 9.71
CA MET A 92 -2.49 2.54 9.61
C MET A 92 -3.51 2.98 10.67
N THR A 93 -3.29 4.13 11.26
CA THR A 93 -4.28 4.81 12.10
C THR A 93 -5.40 5.40 11.24
N ASP A 94 -6.51 5.77 11.85
CA ASP A 94 -7.69 6.31 11.14
C ASP A 94 -8.14 5.37 9.99
N GLY A 95 -8.12 4.06 10.28
CA GLY A 95 -8.30 3.01 9.27
C GLY A 95 -9.64 3.06 8.54
N ASP A 96 -10.71 3.47 9.22
CA ASP A 96 -12.04 3.65 8.67
C ASP A 96 -12.09 4.78 7.59
N ALA A 97 -11.32 5.83 7.79
CA ALA A 97 -11.23 6.94 6.84
C ALA A 97 -10.33 6.62 5.63
N HIS A 98 -9.26 5.84 5.83
CA HIS A 98 -8.16 5.81 4.86
C HIS A 98 -7.94 4.45 4.15
N ILE A 99 -8.45 3.33 4.69
CA ILE A 99 -8.18 1.99 4.13
C ILE A 99 -8.64 1.83 2.67
N GLY A 100 -9.72 2.51 2.29
CA GLY A 100 -10.30 2.41 0.95
C GLY A 100 -9.36 2.92 -0.13
N HIS A 101 -8.97 4.21 -0.04
CA HIS A 101 -8.10 4.84 -1.04
C HIS A 101 -6.65 4.35 -0.94
N THR A 102 -6.16 4.02 0.26
CA THR A 102 -4.82 3.45 0.43
C THR A 102 -4.73 2.08 -0.23
N GLY A 103 -5.75 1.22 -0.02
CA GLY A 103 -5.79 -0.08 -0.67
C GLY A 103 -5.86 0.02 -2.20
N ALA A 104 -6.63 0.98 -2.75
CA ALA A 104 -6.67 1.23 -4.18
C ALA A 104 -5.31 1.74 -4.72
N THR A 105 -4.63 2.60 -3.96
CA THR A 105 -3.27 3.07 -4.30
C THR A 105 -2.26 1.93 -4.35
N ILE A 106 -2.29 1.03 -3.37
CA ILE A 106 -1.43 -0.17 -3.33
C ILE A 106 -1.71 -1.06 -4.55
N GLU A 107 -2.98 -1.34 -4.84
CA GLU A 107 -3.37 -2.15 -5.99
C GLU A 107 -2.90 -1.52 -7.31
N PHE A 108 -3.04 -0.21 -7.47
CA PHE A 108 -2.55 0.51 -8.64
C PHE A 108 -1.03 0.42 -8.77
N LEU A 109 -0.29 0.68 -7.70
CA LEU A 109 1.18 0.67 -7.72
C LEU A 109 1.74 -0.75 -7.94
N SER A 110 1.16 -1.78 -7.32
CA SER A 110 1.63 -3.16 -7.47
C SER A 110 1.35 -3.71 -8.86
N ARG A 111 0.17 -3.46 -9.45
CA ARG A 111 -0.15 -3.83 -10.84
C ARG A 111 0.79 -3.18 -11.86
N ASN A 112 1.29 -1.99 -11.56
CA ASN A 112 2.26 -1.28 -12.39
C ASN A 112 3.72 -1.63 -12.04
N GLY A 113 3.97 -2.67 -11.24
CA GLY A 113 5.32 -3.14 -10.87
C GLY A 113 6.14 -2.11 -10.09
N ARG A 114 5.47 -1.19 -9.36
CA ARG A 114 6.14 -0.14 -8.57
C ARG A 114 6.45 -0.58 -7.15
N MET A 115 5.80 -1.62 -6.68
CA MET A 115 5.94 -2.20 -5.34
C MET A 115 5.39 -3.62 -5.31
N SER A 116 5.60 -4.36 -4.20
CA SER A 116 4.86 -5.58 -3.93
C SER A 116 3.42 -5.28 -3.51
N GLU A 117 2.55 -6.28 -3.58
CA GLU A 117 1.26 -6.23 -2.90
C GLU A 117 1.45 -6.23 -1.39
N LEU A 118 0.48 -5.66 -0.66
CA LEU A 118 0.46 -5.55 0.80
C LEU A 118 -0.87 -6.03 1.39
N ILE A 119 -0.81 -6.58 2.60
CA ILE A 119 -1.96 -6.60 3.50
C ILE A 119 -2.05 -5.23 4.16
N VAL A 120 -3.24 -4.63 4.21
CA VAL A 120 -3.49 -3.36 4.91
C VAL A 120 -4.29 -3.64 6.16
N VAL A 121 -3.78 -3.19 7.31
CA VAL A 121 -4.42 -3.28 8.63
C VAL A 121 -4.80 -1.88 9.08
N GLY A 122 -6.04 -1.52 8.91
CA GLY A 122 -6.59 -0.24 9.36
C GLY A 122 -7.09 -0.34 10.81
N ILE A 123 -6.71 0.62 11.64
CA ILE A 123 -7.09 0.71 13.04
C ILE A 123 -8.04 1.90 13.19
N PRO A 124 -9.37 1.68 13.23
CA PRO A 124 -10.35 2.72 13.55
C PRO A 124 -10.16 3.28 14.96
N ASN A 125 -10.56 4.52 15.15
CA ASN A 125 -10.44 5.18 16.44
C ASN A 125 -11.54 4.75 17.42
N THR A 126 -11.17 4.55 18.69
CA THR A 126 -12.08 4.50 19.83
C THR A 126 -12.01 5.83 20.60
N ASP A 127 -10.82 6.21 21.03
CA ASP A 127 -10.49 7.54 21.54
C ASP A 127 -9.21 8.02 20.84
N ARG A 128 -9.40 8.78 19.77
CA ARG A 128 -8.31 9.21 18.87
C ARG A 128 -7.25 10.02 19.60
N THR A 129 -7.68 10.93 20.48
CA THR A 129 -6.76 11.82 21.16
C THR A 129 -5.94 11.07 22.21
N ARG A 130 -6.57 10.17 22.97
CA ARG A 130 -5.90 9.28 23.92
C ARG A 130 -4.81 8.46 23.22
N ASP A 131 -5.20 7.74 22.17
CA ASP A 131 -4.37 6.71 21.54
C ASP A 131 -3.20 7.28 20.74
N LEU A 132 -3.37 8.48 20.14
CA LEU A 132 -2.40 9.00 19.17
C LEU A 132 -1.50 10.13 19.71
N SER A 133 -1.74 10.64 20.92
CA SER A 133 -0.91 11.69 21.50
C SER A 133 0.10 11.16 22.51
N PRO A 134 1.39 11.60 22.41
CA PRO A 134 2.48 11.07 23.24
C PRO A 134 2.49 11.63 24.67
N THR A 135 1.83 12.76 24.91
CA THR A 135 1.84 13.47 26.21
C THR A 135 0.43 13.96 26.54
N HIS A 136 0.17 14.09 27.85
CA HIS A 136 -1.07 14.65 28.34
C HIS A 136 -1.08 16.17 28.28
N VAL A 137 -2.05 16.75 27.58
CA VAL A 137 -2.26 18.19 27.48
C VAL A 137 -3.68 18.51 27.89
N LYS A 138 -3.88 19.21 29.01
CA LYS A 138 -5.21 19.55 29.52
C LYS A 138 -5.95 20.53 28.58
N THR A 139 -5.22 21.51 28.04
CA THR A 139 -5.80 22.58 27.21
C THR A 139 -4.79 22.99 26.14
N ALA A 140 -5.20 23.03 24.87
CA ALA A 140 -4.38 23.65 23.82
C ALA A 140 -4.53 25.17 23.93
N ALA A 141 -3.43 25.87 24.16
CA ALA A 141 -3.41 27.32 24.42
C ALA A 141 -4.03 28.17 23.30
N ALA A 142 -4.03 27.69 22.06
CA ALA A 142 -4.44 28.47 20.89
C ALA A 142 -5.95 28.47 20.56
N ALA A 143 -6.77 27.57 21.14
CA ALA A 143 -8.17 27.44 20.74
C ALA A 143 -9.15 27.09 21.86
N GLY A 144 -8.73 27.06 23.13
CA GLY A 144 -9.58 26.60 24.25
C GLY A 144 -10.03 25.12 24.15
N ALA A 145 -9.47 24.37 23.19
CA ALA A 145 -9.77 22.98 23.01
C ALA A 145 -9.24 22.15 24.17
N GLN A 146 -10.06 21.27 24.70
CA GLN A 146 -9.71 20.38 25.82
C GLN A 146 -9.38 18.99 25.29
N PHE A 147 -8.27 18.42 25.78
CA PHE A 147 -7.82 17.07 25.43
C PHE A 147 -7.66 16.20 26.69
N PRO A 148 -8.74 15.95 27.43
CA PRO A 148 -8.68 15.35 28.76
C PRO A 148 -8.14 13.92 28.76
N THR A 149 -8.28 13.20 27.63
CA THR A 149 -7.85 11.80 27.48
C THR A 149 -6.47 11.66 26.87
N SER A 150 -5.81 12.74 26.42
CA SER A 150 -4.53 12.71 25.73
C SER A 150 -3.40 12.06 26.55
N GLY A 151 -2.36 11.54 25.86
CA GLY A 151 -1.13 11.00 26.49
C GLY A 151 -1.09 9.48 26.58
N GLY A 152 -1.89 8.75 25.83
CA GLY A 152 -1.94 7.29 25.85
C GLY A 152 -1.16 6.58 24.73
N ALA A 153 -0.37 7.30 23.93
CA ALA A 153 0.31 6.72 22.77
C ALA A 153 1.25 5.55 23.12
N ASP A 154 1.93 5.58 24.25
CA ASP A 154 2.78 4.45 24.71
C ASP A 154 1.95 3.19 24.93
N LYS A 155 0.77 3.34 25.56
CA LYS A 155 -0.14 2.21 25.80
C LYS A 155 -0.73 1.67 24.50
N PHE A 156 -1.08 2.55 23.57
CA PHE A 156 -1.56 2.17 22.25
C PHE A 156 -0.46 1.50 21.41
N LEU A 157 0.77 1.99 21.46
CA LEU A 157 1.91 1.34 20.79
C LEU A 157 2.16 -0.07 21.37
N LYS A 158 2.06 -0.23 22.71
CA LYS A 158 2.17 -1.53 23.35
C LYS A 158 1.07 -2.49 22.90
N PHE A 159 -0.18 -2.03 22.77
CA PHE A 159 -1.27 -2.82 22.18
C PHE A 159 -0.92 -3.31 20.78
N ILE A 160 -0.42 -2.42 19.93
CA ILE A 160 -0.02 -2.79 18.56
C ILE A 160 1.09 -3.84 18.60
N GLU A 161 2.12 -3.63 19.42
CA GLU A 161 3.28 -4.52 19.54
C GLU A 161 2.92 -5.91 20.06
N THR A 162 2.13 -5.97 21.14
CA THR A 162 1.96 -7.21 21.91
C THR A 162 0.66 -7.96 21.63
N GLU A 163 -0.31 -7.32 21.00
CA GLU A 163 -1.63 -7.93 20.76
C GLU A 163 -2.00 -7.90 19.26
N LEU A 164 -1.98 -6.72 18.63
CA LEU A 164 -2.45 -6.59 17.24
C LEU A 164 -1.52 -7.30 16.23
N ILE A 165 -0.21 -7.01 16.27
CA ILE A 165 0.76 -7.62 15.35
C ILE A 165 0.74 -9.16 15.48
N PRO A 166 0.82 -9.76 16.68
CA PRO A 166 0.73 -11.21 16.83
C PRO A 166 -0.59 -11.82 16.34
N ASP A 167 -1.73 -11.15 16.54
CA ASP A 167 -3.02 -11.62 16.03
C ASP A 167 -3.08 -11.62 14.51
N ILE A 168 -2.57 -10.58 13.86
CA ILE A 168 -2.46 -10.50 12.39
C ILE A 168 -1.52 -11.58 11.84
N GLU A 169 -0.36 -11.77 12.46
CA GLU A 169 0.62 -12.80 12.06
C GLU A 169 0.09 -14.22 12.19
N LYS A 170 -0.78 -14.47 13.18
CA LYS A 170 -1.47 -15.75 13.37
C LYS A 170 -2.55 -16.01 12.31
N ARG A 171 -3.27 -14.97 11.88
CA ARG A 171 -4.43 -15.09 10.97
C ARG A 171 -4.06 -15.03 9.51
N TYR A 172 -3.00 -14.31 9.16
CA TYR A 172 -2.68 -13.97 7.78
C TYR A 172 -1.27 -14.43 7.39
N ARG A 173 -1.08 -14.65 6.10
CA ARG A 173 0.22 -14.96 5.51
C ARG A 173 1.03 -13.69 5.33
N VAL A 174 1.83 -13.34 6.33
CA VAL A 174 2.60 -12.10 6.39
C VAL A 174 4.11 -12.33 6.22
N GLN A 175 4.79 -11.39 5.58
CA GLN A 175 6.23 -11.23 5.58
C GLN A 175 6.68 -10.37 6.78
N PRO A 176 7.96 -10.42 7.19
CA PRO A 176 8.43 -9.68 8.37
C PRO A 176 8.54 -8.16 8.16
N TYR A 177 8.26 -7.65 6.97
CA TYR A 177 8.34 -6.22 6.68
C TYR A 177 7.05 -5.50 7.05
N ARG A 178 7.14 -4.55 7.97
CA ARG A 178 6.01 -3.78 8.50
C ARG A 178 6.18 -2.30 8.21
N ILE A 179 5.10 -1.66 7.77
CA ILE A 179 5.00 -0.22 7.51
C ILE A 179 3.97 0.35 8.47
N LEU A 180 4.24 1.52 9.06
CA LEU A 180 3.26 2.28 9.85
C LEU A 180 2.93 3.58 9.14
N ALA A 181 1.64 3.86 8.94
CA ALA A 181 1.15 5.11 8.34
C ALA A 181 0.13 5.82 9.23
N GLY A 182 0.11 7.15 9.18
CA GLY A 182 -0.89 7.93 9.92
C GLY A 182 -0.90 9.40 9.50
N HIS A 183 -2.06 10.03 9.71
CA HIS A 183 -2.33 11.42 9.34
C HIS A 183 -2.59 12.28 10.58
N SER A 184 -2.09 13.52 10.59
CA SER A 184 -2.35 14.49 11.66
C SER A 184 -1.84 13.99 13.03
N LEU A 185 -2.72 13.76 14.02
CA LEU A 185 -2.36 13.08 15.27
C LEU A 185 -1.86 11.64 14.99
N GLY A 186 -2.40 10.96 13.97
CA GLY A 186 -1.86 9.68 13.52
C GLY A 186 -0.43 9.78 12.98
N GLY A 187 -0.11 10.87 12.27
CA GLY A 187 1.26 11.20 11.85
C GLY A 187 2.18 11.49 13.03
N LEU A 188 1.70 12.18 14.05
CA LEU A 188 2.41 12.36 15.31
C LEU A 188 2.70 11.03 15.99
N PHE A 189 1.71 10.12 16.03
CA PHE A 189 1.88 8.76 16.54
C PHE A 189 2.92 7.97 15.74
N VAL A 190 2.95 8.09 14.42
CA VAL A 190 3.98 7.47 13.57
C VAL A 190 5.38 7.91 13.98
N VAL A 191 5.59 9.23 14.17
CA VAL A 191 6.87 9.79 14.64
C VAL A 191 7.17 9.28 16.05
N HIS A 192 6.18 9.29 16.97
CA HIS A 192 6.34 8.77 18.32
C HIS A 192 6.76 7.29 18.32
N ALA A 193 6.11 6.45 17.51
CA ALA A 193 6.44 5.02 17.39
C ALA A 193 7.88 4.81 16.88
N MET A 194 8.30 5.58 15.87
CA MET A 194 9.67 5.53 15.34
C MET A 194 10.73 5.90 16.41
N LEU A 195 10.46 6.90 17.24
CA LEU A 195 11.39 7.34 18.26
C LEU A 195 11.40 6.44 19.50
N SER A 196 10.28 5.77 19.82
CA SER A 196 10.12 4.94 21.02
C SER A 196 10.47 3.47 20.79
N ARG A 197 10.11 2.92 19.62
CA ARG A 197 10.27 1.51 19.24
C ARG A 197 10.70 1.40 17.78
N PRO A 198 11.89 1.88 17.41
CA PRO A 198 12.32 1.93 16.02
C PRO A 198 12.43 0.54 15.34
N GLU A 199 12.54 -0.53 16.14
CA GLU A 199 12.61 -1.91 15.66
C GLU A 199 11.25 -2.51 15.27
N LEU A 200 10.13 -1.90 15.71
CA LEU A 200 8.81 -2.48 15.52
C LEU A 200 8.33 -2.41 14.06
N PHE A 201 8.70 -1.36 13.34
CA PHE A 201 8.38 -1.16 11.95
C PHE A 201 9.64 -0.89 11.12
N ASN A 202 9.62 -1.32 9.87
CA ASN A 202 10.73 -1.09 8.93
C ASN A 202 10.64 0.27 8.25
N SER A 203 9.41 0.75 8.05
CA SER A 203 9.16 2.03 7.38
C SER A 203 8.00 2.79 8.01
N TYR A 204 8.05 4.11 7.87
CA TYR A 204 7.14 5.06 8.50
C TYR A 204 6.64 6.07 7.46
N ILE A 205 5.33 6.31 7.43
CA ILE A 205 4.69 7.31 6.56
C ILE A 205 3.89 8.26 7.45
N ALA A 206 4.44 9.45 7.73
CA ALA A 206 3.84 10.47 8.59
C ALA A 206 3.27 11.59 7.72
N VAL A 207 1.92 11.65 7.62
CA VAL A 207 1.22 12.61 6.76
C VAL A 207 0.76 13.80 7.59
N SER A 208 1.20 15.01 7.23
CA SER A 208 0.87 16.27 7.93
C SER A 208 0.85 16.10 9.46
N PRO A 209 1.95 15.55 10.05
CA PRO A 209 1.97 15.15 11.45
C PRO A 209 1.79 16.38 12.36
N ALA A 210 0.98 16.24 13.40
CA ALA A 210 0.70 17.29 14.39
C ALA A 210 1.93 17.53 15.31
N LEU A 211 3.10 17.88 14.72
CA LEU A 211 4.37 18.04 15.43
C LEU A 211 4.43 19.23 16.39
N GLN A 212 3.49 20.18 16.25
CA GLN A 212 3.31 21.30 17.18
C GLN A 212 2.76 20.86 18.54
N TRP A 213 2.28 19.62 18.67
CA TRP A 213 1.69 19.08 19.89
C TRP A 213 2.64 19.27 21.10
N ASP A 214 2.06 19.75 22.23
CA ASP A 214 2.73 19.93 23.51
C ASP A 214 4.11 20.60 23.38
N ASN A 215 4.12 21.82 22.87
CA ASN A 215 5.34 22.59 22.64
C ASN A 215 6.39 21.83 21.83
N GLN A 216 5.95 21.12 20.78
CA GLN A 216 6.82 20.37 19.87
C GLN A 216 7.59 19.23 20.55
N VAL A 217 6.95 18.51 21.48
CA VAL A 217 7.60 17.43 22.24
C VAL A 217 8.22 16.38 21.32
N ALA A 218 7.60 16.04 20.20
CA ALA A 218 8.12 15.07 19.25
C ALA A 218 9.40 15.57 18.54
N VAL A 219 9.49 16.87 18.21
CA VAL A 219 10.70 17.48 17.63
C VAL A 219 11.87 17.44 18.61
N LYS A 220 11.62 17.80 19.86
CA LYS A 220 12.64 17.74 20.92
C LYS A 220 13.15 16.32 21.16
N ARG A 221 12.24 15.35 21.25
CA ARG A 221 12.59 13.95 21.40
C ARG A 221 13.38 13.42 20.19
N ALA A 222 13.05 13.88 18.97
CA ALA A 222 13.78 13.53 17.77
C ALA A 222 15.22 14.07 17.81
N GLU A 223 15.44 15.30 18.28
CA GLU A 223 16.77 15.85 18.43
C GLU A 223 17.62 14.99 19.40
N ASP A 224 17.09 14.64 20.57
CA ASP A 224 17.76 13.79 21.53
C ASP A 224 18.04 12.39 20.97
N PHE A 225 17.10 11.81 20.27
CA PHE A 225 17.21 10.49 19.65
C PHE A 225 18.30 10.46 18.57
N PHE A 226 18.27 11.35 17.59
CA PHE A 226 19.22 11.36 16.49
C PHE A 226 20.60 11.90 16.88
N LYS A 227 20.71 12.75 17.90
CA LYS A 227 21.99 13.20 18.43
C LYS A 227 22.85 12.05 18.92
N THR A 228 22.27 11.02 19.49
CA THR A 228 22.98 9.86 20.04
C THR A 228 22.98 8.64 19.11
N ARG A 229 21.97 8.50 18.25
CA ARG A 229 21.83 7.34 17.36
C ARG A 229 22.62 7.55 16.06
N LYS A 230 23.63 6.69 15.85
CA LYS A 230 24.53 6.77 14.67
C LYS A 230 24.12 5.83 13.53
N GLU A 231 23.31 4.81 13.83
CA GLU A 231 22.82 3.84 12.86
C GLU A 231 21.33 3.58 13.09
N LEU A 232 20.56 3.59 12.00
CA LEU A 232 19.13 3.32 12.02
C LEU A 232 18.71 2.82 10.63
N ASP A 233 18.56 1.52 10.46
CA ASP A 233 18.14 0.93 9.17
C ASP A 233 16.62 1.02 9.03
N ARG A 234 16.09 2.22 8.75
CA ARG A 234 14.66 2.51 8.63
C ARG A 234 14.41 3.56 7.55
N THR A 235 13.19 3.55 7.02
CA THR A 235 12.74 4.55 6.04
C THR A 235 11.63 5.41 6.65
N LEU A 236 11.74 6.73 6.50
CA LEU A 236 10.71 7.70 6.86
C LEU A 236 10.32 8.51 5.63
N TYR A 237 9.03 8.53 5.33
CA TYR A 237 8.43 9.54 4.47
C TYR A 237 7.56 10.46 5.34
N ILE A 238 7.75 11.77 5.19
CA ILE A 238 6.96 12.78 5.91
C ILE A 238 6.46 13.82 4.92
N SER A 239 5.20 14.21 5.01
CA SER A 239 4.61 15.21 4.12
C SER A 239 3.88 16.29 4.89
N LEU A 240 3.65 17.42 4.23
CA LEU A 240 2.87 18.55 4.72
C LEU A 240 2.00 19.10 3.58
N GLY A 241 0.73 19.40 3.86
CA GLY A 241 -0.12 20.20 3.00
C GLY A 241 0.16 21.70 3.15
N LEU A 242 -0.67 22.56 2.55
CA LEU A 242 -0.63 23.99 2.78
C LEU A 242 -1.23 24.32 4.17
N GLU A 243 -0.39 24.39 5.18
CA GLU A 243 -0.78 24.48 6.58
C GLU A 243 0.07 25.52 7.34
N PRO A 244 -0.04 26.81 6.97
CA PRO A 244 0.80 27.87 7.53
C PRO A 244 0.62 28.00 9.05
N GLY A 245 1.71 28.29 9.76
CA GLY A 245 1.75 28.51 11.20
C GLY A 245 2.38 27.36 11.99
N PRO A 246 1.92 27.08 13.23
CA PRO A 246 2.63 26.17 14.15
C PRO A 246 2.90 24.76 13.63
N ILE A 247 2.05 24.23 12.76
CA ILE A 247 2.25 22.89 12.16
C ILE A 247 3.41 22.90 11.17
N GLU A 248 3.45 23.91 10.29
CA GLU A 248 4.51 24.11 9.31
C GLU A 248 5.86 24.41 10.01
N ASP A 249 5.84 25.29 11.02
CA ASP A 249 7.04 25.62 11.80
C ASP A 249 7.65 24.34 12.44
N ALA A 250 6.81 23.52 13.06
CA ALA A 250 7.27 22.28 13.69
C ALA A 250 7.76 21.25 12.68
N PHE A 251 7.12 21.17 11.50
CA PHE A 251 7.56 20.33 10.40
C PHE A 251 8.96 20.74 9.89
N HIS A 252 9.19 22.02 9.69
CA HIS A 252 10.49 22.54 9.26
C HIS A 252 11.58 22.31 10.31
N GLN A 253 11.27 22.49 11.60
CA GLN A 253 12.21 22.20 12.68
C GLN A 253 12.54 20.70 12.73
N PHE A 254 11.56 19.81 12.55
CA PHE A 254 11.80 18.38 12.49
C PHE A 254 12.72 17.99 11.31
N LYS A 255 12.49 18.57 10.12
CA LYS A 255 13.39 18.40 8.96
C LYS A 255 14.82 18.85 9.27
N GLN A 256 14.98 19.97 9.96
CA GLN A 256 16.29 20.47 10.37
C GLN A 256 17.00 19.49 11.32
N VAL A 257 16.26 18.89 12.27
CA VAL A 257 16.81 17.85 13.16
C VAL A 257 17.32 16.65 12.37
N LEU A 258 16.53 16.13 11.43
CA LEU A 258 16.91 14.98 10.60
C LEU A 258 18.16 15.28 9.74
N ALA A 259 18.24 16.48 9.17
CA ALA A 259 19.39 16.90 8.35
C ALA A 259 20.64 17.11 9.20
N LYS A 260 20.50 17.64 10.42
CA LYS A 260 21.62 17.94 11.33
C LYS A 260 22.28 16.68 11.90
N TYR A 261 21.50 15.63 12.12
CA TYR A 261 21.97 14.40 12.77
C TYR A 261 21.75 13.16 11.88
N PRO A 262 22.54 12.99 10.82
CA PRO A 262 22.40 11.84 9.94
C PRO A 262 22.75 10.54 10.67
N ALA A 263 21.95 9.50 10.45
CA ALA A 263 22.20 8.15 10.93
C ALA A 263 22.43 7.22 9.73
N LYS A 264 23.44 6.38 9.79
CA LYS A 264 23.75 5.39 8.74
C LYS A 264 22.58 4.42 8.58
N GLY A 265 22.12 4.17 7.34
CA GLY A 265 20.99 3.30 7.02
C GLY A 265 19.63 3.99 7.14
N PHE A 266 19.55 5.20 7.70
CA PHE A 266 18.30 5.94 7.78
C PHE A 266 18.03 6.70 6.48
N GLU A 267 17.02 6.26 5.76
CA GLU A 267 16.52 6.94 4.57
C GLU A 267 15.30 7.77 4.93
N TRP A 268 15.33 9.07 4.65
CA TRP A 268 14.15 9.89 4.82
C TRP A 268 13.88 10.80 3.62
N GLU A 269 12.63 11.18 3.48
CA GLU A 269 12.17 12.15 2.47
C GLU A 269 11.06 13.01 3.07
N ALA A 270 11.12 14.31 2.83
CA ALA A 270 10.10 15.25 3.25
C ALA A 270 9.53 15.95 2.01
N GLN A 271 8.20 15.95 1.87
CA GLN A 271 7.51 16.57 0.74
C GLN A 271 6.46 17.57 1.22
N GLU A 272 6.52 18.78 0.67
CA GLU A 272 5.52 19.83 0.86
C GLU A 272 4.64 19.90 -0.38
N MET A 273 3.32 19.85 -0.19
CA MET A 273 2.30 19.83 -1.25
C MET A 273 1.43 21.06 -1.09
N THR A 274 1.89 22.19 -1.63
CA THR A 274 1.24 23.52 -1.47
C THR A 274 -0.08 23.65 -2.23
N ASP A 275 -0.42 22.69 -3.05
CA ASP A 275 -1.70 22.54 -3.77
C ASP A 275 -2.71 21.64 -3.04
N GLU A 276 -2.36 21.11 -1.85
CA GLU A 276 -3.21 20.28 -1.01
C GLU A 276 -3.43 20.93 0.37
N ASP A 277 -4.59 20.75 0.97
CA ASP A 277 -4.87 21.13 2.35
C ASP A 277 -4.59 19.97 3.33
N HIS A 278 -4.83 20.20 4.63
CA HIS A 278 -4.63 19.21 5.70
C HIS A 278 -5.37 17.87 5.45
N GLY A 279 -6.55 17.90 4.84
CA GLY A 279 -7.35 16.71 4.58
C GLY A 279 -7.02 16.04 3.25
N SER A 280 -6.88 16.83 2.20
CA SER A 280 -6.69 16.34 0.83
C SER A 280 -5.29 15.77 0.58
N VAL A 281 -4.28 16.21 1.33
CA VAL A 281 -2.89 15.75 1.22
C VAL A 281 -2.69 14.24 1.41
N VAL A 282 -3.63 13.56 2.09
CA VAL A 282 -3.48 12.16 2.52
C VAL A 282 -3.32 11.21 1.34
N LEU A 283 -4.15 11.32 0.31
CA LEU A 283 -4.10 10.41 -0.84
C LEU A 283 -2.74 10.44 -1.55
N ARG A 284 -2.27 11.65 -1.85
CA ARG A 284 -0.96 11.85 -2.51
C ARG A 284 0.19 11.42 -1.62
N SER A 285 0.09 11.68 -0.33
CA SER A 285 1.12 11.28 0.64
C SER A 285 1.24 9.77 0.77
N HIS A 286 0.15 9.03 0.75
CA HIS A 286 0.21 7.56 0.72
C HIS A 286 0.83 7.06 -0.58
N TYR A 287 0.51 7.66 -1.73
CA TYR A 287 1.13 7.32 -3.00
C TYR A 287 2.65 7.55 -2.98
N PHE A 288 3.10 8.75 -2.62
CA PHE A 288 4.53 9.08 -2.60
C PHE A 288 5.29 8.38 -1.48
N GLY A 289 4.66 8.22 -0.30
CA GLY A 289 5.23 7.47 0.82
C GLY A 289 5.50 6.01 0.48
N LEU A 290 4.54 5.33 -0.16
CA LEU A 290 4.75 3.97 -0.66
C LEU A 290 5.84 3.93 -1.74
N ARG A 291 5.88 4.91 -2.64
CA ARG A 291 6.96 5.04 -3.65
C ARG A 291 8.33 5.23 -2.99
N LYS A 292 8.44 5.98 -1.89
CA LYS A 292 9.68 6.13 -1.10
C LYS A 292 10.08 4.83 -0.43
N VAL A 293 9.17 4.15 0.24
CA VAL A 293 9.42 2.84 0.88
C VAL A 293 9.95 1.82 -0.13
N TYR A 294 9.34 1.79 -1.31
CA TYR A 294 9.69 0.88 -2.40
C TYR A 294 10.68 1.49 -3.43
N ASN A 295 11.43 2.52 -3.02
CA ASN A 295 12.48 3.06 -3.88
C ASN A 295 13.49 1.98 -4.25
N GLY A 296 13.81 1.89 -5.55
CA GLY A 296 14.67 0.85 -6.10
C GLY A 296 13.97 -0.49 -6.36
N TRP A 297 12.64 -0.61 -6.19
CA TRP A 297 11.89 -1.85 -6.45
C TRP A 297 11.92 -2.25 -7.93
N GLN A 298 11.80 -1.29 -8.83
CA GLN A 298 11.79 -1.58 -10.26
C GLN A 298 13.17 -2.00 -10.76
N MET A 299 13.18 -3.06 -11.56
CA MET A 299 14.38 -3.46 -12.27
C MET A 299 14.88 -2.34 -13.19
N PRO A 300 16.15 -1.92 -13.07
CA PRO A 300 16.73 -0.93 -13.99
C PRO A 300 16.65 -1.39 -15.44
N ARG A 301 16.40 -0.43 -16.33
CA ARG A 301 16.33 -0.65 -17.75
C ARG A 301 17.28 0.30 -18.49
N ASP A 302 17.79 -0.14 -19.60
CA ASP A 302 18.51 0.70 -20.53
C ASP A 302 17.58 1.81 -21.03
N PRO A 303 17.94 3.08 -20.93
CA PRO A 303 17.05 4.18 -21.27
C PRO A 303 16.73 4.29 -22.76
N ASP A 304 17.63 3.82 -23.64
CA ASP A 304 17.49 3.95 -25.08
C ASP A 304 16.71 2.79 -25.71
N THR A 305 16.93 1.57 -25.18
CA THR A 305 16.35 0.34 -25.74
C THR A 305 15.20 -0.23 -24.92
N GLY A 306 15.04 0.21 -23.66
CA GLY A 306 14.11 -0.37 -22.70
C GLY A 306 14.50 -1.78 -22.22
N ALA A 307 15.67 -2.26 -22.63
CA ALA A 307 16.18 -3.58 -22.25
C ALA A 307 16.45 -3.68 -20.75
N VAL A 308 16.32 -4.90 -20.21
CA VAL A 308 16.67 -5.17 -18.80
C VAL A 308 18.18 -4.99 -18.62
N ALA A 309 18.58 -4.10 -17.71
CA ALA A 309 19.97 -3.77 -17.51
C ALA A 309 20.75 -4.93 -16.89
N GLY A 310 21.98 -5.18 -17.38
CA GLY A 310 22.90 -6.18 -16.83
C GLY A 310 22.54 -7.64 -17.10
N GLY A 311 21.53 -7.90 -17.94
CA GLY A 311 21.11 -9.25 -18.30
C GLY A 311 20.73 -10.12 -17.08
N LEU A 312 20.97 -11.43 -17.15
CA LEU A 312 20.65 -12.37 -16.07
C LEU A 312 21.32 -12.01 -14.73
N LYS A 313 22.62 -11.70 -14.78
CA LYS A 313 23.38 -11.33 -13.58
C LYS A 313 22.81 -10.05 -12.92
N GLY A 314 22.50 -9.04 -13.73
CA GLY A 314 21.88 -7.80 -13.22
C GLY A 314 20.54 -8.04 -12.55
N VAL A 315 19.72 -8.92 -13.09
CA VAL A 315 18.44 -9.33 -12.48
C VAL A 315 18.67 -10.01 -11.13
N GLU A 316 19.58 -10.96 -11.05
CA GLU A 316 19.85 -11.69 -9.80
C GLU A 316 20.39 -10.77 -8.70
N GLU A 317 21.35 -9.92 -9.04
CA GLU A 317 21.90 -8.93 -8.10
C GLU A 317 20.83 -7.95 -7.62
N HIS A 318 19.92 -7.52 -8.51
CA HIS A 318 18.83 -6.62 -8.16
C HIS A 318 17.87 -7.26 -7.15
N TYR A 319 17.39 -8.48 -7.41
CA TYR A 319 16.48 -9.19 -6.52
C TYR A 319 17.15 -9.64 -5.21
N GLN A 320 18.45 -9.89 -5.23
CA GLN A 320 19.23 -10.10 -4.01
C GLN A 320 19.28 -8.82 -3.15
N LYS A 321 19.49 -7.64 -3.75
CA LYS A 321 19.45 -6.35 -3.04
C LYS A 321 18.07 -6.08 -2.47
N LEU A 322 17.00 -6.34 -3.23
CA LEU A 322 15.64 -6.21 -2.73
C LEU A 322 15.38 -7.15 -1.55
N SER A 323 15.78 -8.41 -1.66
CA SER A 323 15.62 -9.40 -0.58
C SER A 323 16.34 -8.96 0.69
N THR A 324 17.54 -8.39 0.56
CA THR A 324 18.29 -7.83 1.69
C THR A 324 17.56 -6.62 2.29
N LYS A 325 17.11 -5.66 1.45
CA LYS A 325 16.41 -4.46 1.91
C LYS A 325 15.13 -4.79 2.66
N PHE A 326 14.33 -5.75 2.15
CA PHE A 326 13.04 -6.09 2.72
C PHE A 326 13.11 -7.19 3.79
N GLY A 327 14.25 -7.85 3.97
CA GLY A 327 14.46 -8.87 5.01
C GLY A 327 13.78 -10.21 4.74
N PHE A 328 13.37 -10.48 3.49
CA PHE A 328 12.80 -11.77 3.06
C PHE A 328 13.13 -12.04 1.60
N THR A 329 13.13 -13.31 1.19
CA THR A 329 13.39 -13.67 -0.20
C THR A 329 12.32 -13.16 -1.14
N ILE A 330 12.72 -12.33 -2.10
CA ILE A 330 11.89 -11.85 -3.19
C ILE A 330 12.30 -12.61 -4.45
N PRO A 331 11.45 -13.53 -4.96
CA PRO A 331 11.79 -14.31 -6.14
C PRO A 331 11.86 -13.44 -7.38
N VAL A 332 12.78 -13.74 -8.29
CA VAL A 332 12.81 -13.11 -9.61
C VAL A 332 11.57 -13.56 -10.38
N PRO A 333 10.74 -12.65 -10.90
CA PRO A 333 9.51 -13.01 -11.62
C PRO A 333 9.81 -13.80 -12.91
N GLU A 334 8.97 -14.78 -13.21
CA GLU A 334 9.06 -15.60 -14.42
C GLU A 334 9.13 -14.78 -15.70
N ASN A 335 8.22 -13.80 -15.83
CA ASN A 335 8.14 -12.95 -17.01
C ASN A 335 9.39 -12.08 -17.21
N LEU A 336 10.05 -11.66 -16.13
CA LEU A 336 11.30 -10.89 -16.22
C LEU A 336 12.45 -11.78 -16.71
N MET A 337 12.56 -13.00 -16.18
CA MET A 337 13.54 -13.99 -16.66
C MET A 337 13.31 -14.34 -18.13
N ASN A 338 12.03 -14.50 -18.50
CA ASN A 338 11.64 -14.75 -19.87
C ASN A 338 12.05 -13.60 -20.80
N GLN A 339 11.83 -12.36 -20.37
CA GLN A 339 12.24 -11.17 -21.11
C GLN A 339 13.76 -11.12 -21.33
N VAL A 340 14.55 -11.43 -20.31
CA VAL A 340 16.02 -11.50 -20.44
C VAL A 340 16.43 -12.58 -21.44
N GLY A 341 15.81 -13.76 -21.36
CA GLY A 341 16.04 -14.85 -22.32
C GLY A 341 15.80 -14.42 -23.76
N TYR A 342 14.68 -13.76 -24.02
CA TYR A 342 14.39 -13.23 -25.38
C TYR A 342 15.30 -12.08 -25.81
N GLN A 343 15.69 -11.19 -24.91
CA GLN A 343 16.70 -10.16 -25.24
C GLN A 343 18.01 -10.77 -25.69
N LEU A 344 18.47 -11.82 -25.03
CA LEU A 344 19.68 -12.55 -25.40
C LEU A 344 19.50 -13.30 -26.72
N LEU A 345 18.36 -13.95 -26.92
CA LEU A 345 18.05 -14.72 -28.13
C LEU A 345 18.02 -13.84 -29.38
N PHE A 346 17.37 -12.66 -29.29
CA PHE A 346 17.33 -11.70 -30.40
C PHE A 346 18.62 -10.87 -30.55
N GLY A 347 19.44 -10.83 -29.49
CA GLY A 347 20.77 -10.22 -29.53
C GLY A 347 21.89 -11.17 -30.02
N GLU A 348 21.53 -12.24 -30.70
CA GLU A 348 22.45 -13.23 -31.27
C GLU A 348 23.35 -13.93 -30.24
N LYS A 349 22.83 -14.14 -29.03
CA LYS A 349 23.47 -14.83 -27.91
C LYS A 349 22.70 -16.09 -27.50
N PRO A 350 22.55 -17.08 -28.38
CA PRO A 350 21.66 -18.23 -28.16
C PRO A 350 22.04 -19.07 -26.95
N ASP A 351 23.33 -19.28 -26.68
CA ASP A 351 23.77 -20.09 -25.54
C ASP A 351 23.45 -19.42 -24.19
N GLU A 352 23.64 -18.08 -24.11
CA GLU A 352 23.26 -17.31 -22.91
C GLU A 352 21.72 -17.29 -22.76
N ALA A 353 20.96 -17.19 -23.85
CA ALA A 353 19.50 -17.27 -23.83
C ALA A 353 19.00 -18.62 -23.32
N ILE A 354 19.57 -19.73 -23.82
CA ILE A 354 19.25 -21.08 -23.36
C ILE A 354 19.56 -21.23 -21.86
N ALA A 355 20.68 -20.68 -21.38
CA ALA A 355 21.01 -20.71 -19.94
C ALA A 355 19.97 -19.94 -19.10
N ALA A 356 19.55 -18.74 -19.56
CA ALA A 356 18.52 -17.96 -18.88
C ALA A 356 17.17 -18.68 -18.85
N PHE A 357 16.73 -19.29 -19.96
CA PHE A 357 15.48 -20.04 -20.02
C PHE A 357 15.54 -21.34 -19.19
N LYS A 358 16.69 -22.03 -19.12
CA LYS A 358 16.87 -23.19 -18.22
C LYS A 358 16.69 -22.78 -16.76
N THR A 359 17.33 -21.69 -16.34
CA THR A 359 17.15 -21.14 -14.98
C THR A 359 15.68 -20.81 -14.71
N ASN A 360 14.95 -20.31 -15.73
CA ASN A 360 13.52 -20.02 -15.58
C ASN A 360 12.69 -21.31 -15.41
N VAL A 361 12.99 -22.36 -16.16
CA VAL A 361 12.36 -23.70 -16.01
C VAL A 361 12.61 -24.28 -14.61
N GLU A 362 13.83 -24.18 -14.09
CA GLU A 362 14.18 -24.67 -12.75
C GLU A 362 13.39 -23.94 -11.65
N ARG A 363 13.15 -22.63 -11.82
CA ARG A 363 12.40 -21.82 -10.84
C ARG A 363 10.89 -21.99 -10.95
N TYR A 364 10.38 -22.22 -12.15
CA TYR A 364 8.95 -22.27 -12.45
C TYR A 364 8.53 -23.58 -13.17
N PRO A 365 8.84 -24.76 -12.62
CA PRO A 365 8.66 -26.03 -13.32
C PRO A 365 7.19 -26.40 -13.61
N ALA A 366 6.23 -25.68 -13.01
CA ALA A 366 4.79 -25.86 -13.27
C ALA A 366 4.24 -24.92 -14.36
N SER A 367 5.03 -23.97 -14.86
CA SER A 367 4.61 -23.04 -15.91
C SER A 367 4.83 -23.63 -17.30
N ALA A 368 3.79 -23.62 -18.14
CA ALA A 368 3.88 -24.04 -19.54
C ALA A 368 4.80 -23.09 -20.36
N ASN A 369 4.68 -21.78 -20.09
CA ASN A 369 5.39 -20.74 -20.82
C ASN A 369 6.93 -20.89 -20.76
N VAL A 370 7.49 -21.33 -19.63
CA VAL A 370 8.96 -21.46 -19.51
C VAL A 370 9.52 -22.57 -20.38
N TYR A 371 8.76 -23.66 -20.57
CA TYR A 371 9.14 -24.75 -21.47
C TYR A 371 9.00 -24.36 -22.93
N ASP A 372 7.95 -23.62 -23.30
CA ASP A 372 7.73 -23.10 -24.65
C ASP A 372 8.88 -22.15 -25.07
N SER A 373 9.26 -21.23 -24.18
CA SER A 373 10.35 -20.29 -24.43
C SER A 373 11.72 -20.99 -24.55
N LEU A 374 12.00 -21.98 -23.71
CA LEU A 374 13.23 -22.78 -23.83
C LEU A 374 13.24 -23.61 -25.13
N ALA A 375 12.09 -24.17 -25.52
CA ALA A 375 11.94 -24.89 -26.76
C ALA A 375 12.20 -24.01 -27.99
N GLU A 376 11.67 -22.77 -27.97
CA GLU A 376 11.93 -21.80 -29.06
C GLU A 376 13.42 -21.48 -29.18
N ALA A 377 14.11 -21.29 -28.07
CA ALA A 377 15.55 -21.04 -28.09
C ALA A 377 16.34 -22.21 -28.71
N TYR A 378 15.98 -23.48 -28.37
CA TYR A 378 16.59 -24.64 -29.02
C TYR A 378 16.21 -24.75 -30.49
N GLU A 379 14.95 -24.48 -30.86
CA GLU A 379 14.51 -24.54 -32.27
C GLU A 379 15.28 -23.54 -33.13
N ARG A 380 15.45 -22.28 -32.66
CA ARG A 380 16.24 -21.26 -33.34
C ARG A 380 17.72 -21.63 -33.47
N GLY A 381 18.25 -22.39 -32.50
CA GLY A 381 19.59 -22.97 -32.56
C GLY A 381 19.70 -24.24 -33.39
N GLY A 382 18.64 -24.64 -34.13
CA GLY A 382 18.63 -25.86 -34.98
C GLY A 382 18.52 -27.19 -34.22
N ARG A 383 18.28 -27.14 -32.90
CA ARG A 383 18.22 -28.28 -32.01
C ARG A 383 16.78 -28.78 -31.82
N LEU A 384 16.15 -29.22 -32.94
CA LEU A 384 14.75 -29.72 -32.93
C LEU A 384 14.58 -30.95 -32.04
N ASP A 385 15.64 -31.78 -31.90
CA ASP A 385 15.69 -32.91 -31.00
C ASP A 385 15.43 -32.54 -29.53
N LEU A 386 15.89 -31.39 -29.11
CA LEU A 386 15.66 -30.84 -27.76
C LEU A 386 14.38 -29.99 -27.67
N ALA A 387 14.03 -29.31 -28.75
CA ALA A 387 12.85 -28.41 -28.77
C ALA A 387 11.53 -29.19 -28.71
N ALA A 388 11.35 -30.23 -29.50
CA ALA A 388 10.08 -30.95 -29.62
C ALA A 388 9.56 -31.50 -28.27
N PRO A 389 10.36 -32.18 -27.44
CA PRO A 389 9.87 -32.68 -26.14
C PRO A 389 9.54 -31.54 -25.14
N LEU A 390 10.18 -30.40 -25.24
CA LEU A 390 9.86 -29.23 -24.41
C LEU A 390 8.53 -28.57 -24.82
N TYR A 391 8.26 -28.45 -26.12
CA TYR A 391 6.96 -28.00 -26.62
C TYR A 391 5.83 -28.98 -26.24
N GLU A 392 6.08 -30.30 -26.26
CA GLU A 392 5.14 -31.30 -25.76
C GLU A 392 4.83 -31.07 -24.27
N LYS A 393 5.88 -30.83 -23.47
CA LYS A 393 5.73 -30.52 -22.04
C LYS A 393 4.94 -29.25 -21.81
N ALA A 394 5.20 -28.18 -22.59
CA ALA A 394 4.43 -26.93 -22.54
C ALA A 394 2.96 -27.15 -22.86
N SER A 395 2.63 -27.88 -23.94
CA SER A 395 1.27 -28.23 -24.31
C SER A 395 0.56 -29.03 -23.21
N THR A 396 1.22 -30.01 -22.62
CA THR A 396 0.68 -30.83 -21.53
C THR A 396 0.37 -30.00 -20.28
N LEU A 397 1.32 -29.16 -19.84
CA LEU A 397 1.12 -28.28 -18.69
C LEU A 397 0.07 -27.22 -18.97
N GLY A 398 0.05 -26.65 -20.18
CA GLY A 398 -0.96 -25.67 -20.58
C GLY A 398 -2.38 -26.25 -20.50
N GLN A 399 -2.57 -27.52 -20.92
CA GLN A 399 -3.84 -28.21 -20.80
C GLN A 399 -4.23 -28.46 -19.32
N GLN A 400 -3.28 -28.93 -18.50
CA GLN A 400 -3.51 -29.20 -17.07
C GLN A 400 -3.89 -27.93 -16.31
N ASN A 401 -3.20 -26.84 -16.61
CA ASN A 401 -3.38 -25.54 -15.95
C ASN A 401 -4.53 -24.71 -16.55
N LYS A 402 -5.16 -25.15 -17.62
CA LYS A 402 -6.16 -24.36 -18.40
C LYS A 402 -5.58 -23.00 -18.84
N ASP A 403 -4.31 -23.02 -19.28
CA ASP A 403 -3.57 -21.83 -19.67
C ASP A 403 -4.26 -21.16 -20.89
N PRO A 404 -4.46 -19.85 -20.89
CA PRO A 404 -5.06 -19.13 -22.02
C PRO A 404 -4.24 -19.26 -23.33
N ASN A 405 -2.94 -19.56 -23.23
CA ASN A 405 -2.04 -19.73 -24.38
C ASN A 405 -1.96 -21.19 -24.86
N LEU A 406 -2.79 -22.12 -24.36
CA LEU A 406 -2.76 -23.53 -24.73
C LEU A 406 -2.69 -23.77 -26.24
N ALA A 407 -3.50 -23.03 -27.02
CA ALA A 407 -3.53 -23.17 -28.47
C ALA A 407 -2.16 -22.85 -29.13
N ILE A 408 -1.41 -21.89 -28.57
CA ILE A 408 -0.07 -21.55 -29.05
C ILE A 408 0.90 -22.70 -28.76
N TYR A 409 0.88 -23.26 -27.56
CA TYR A 409 1.76 -24.36 -27.18
C TYR A 409 1.50 -25.61 -28.03
N GLN A 410 0.23 -25.92 -28.31
CA GLN A 410 -0.16 -27.03 -29.19
C GLN A 410 0.35 -26.82 -30.62
N ALA A 411 0.15 -25.64 -31.20
CA ALA A 411 0.63 -25.31 -32.53
C ALA A 411 2.17 -25.39 -32.65
N ASN A 412 2.89 -24.91 -31.62
CA ASN A 412 4.34 -25.00 -31.56
C ASN A 412 4.81 -26.46 -31.52
N PHE A 413 4.16 -27.31 -30.71
CA PHE A 413 4.48 -28.75 -30.66
C PHE A 413 4.22 -29.45 -31.98
N GLU A 414 3.07 -29.27 -32.61
CA GLU A 414 2.74 -29.85 -33.91
C GLU A 414 3.75 -29.47 -34.99
N ARG A 415 4.09 -28.17 -35.06
CA ARG A 415 5.08 -27.63 -36.00
C ARG A 415 6.47 -28.28 -35.79
N ALA A 416 6.95 -28.28 -34.55
CA ALA A 416 8.28 -28.83 -34.22
C ALA A 416 8.36 -30.34 -34.45
N SER A 417 7.32 -31.09 -34.09
CA SER A 417 7.23 -32.52 -34.30
C SER A 417 7.22 -32.91 -35.79
N THR A 418 6.50 -32.13 -36.61
CA THR A 418 6.46 -32.29 -38.06
C THR A 418 7.85 -32.06 -38.69
N LYS A 419 8.52 -30.98 -38.32
CA LYS A 419 9.88 -30.68 -38.78
C LYS A 419 10.88 -31.80 -38.38
N LEU A 420 10.79 -32.30 -37.15
CA LEU A 420 11.67 -33.34 -36.65
C LEU A 420 11.49 -34.66 -37.44
N LYS A 421 10.23 -35.03 -37.74
CA LYS A 421 9.93 -36.23 -38.57
C LYS A 421 10.47 -36.10 -39.98
N LEU A 422 10.33 -34.95 -40.62
CA LEU A 422 10.87 -34.70 -41.97
C LEU A 422 12.38 -34.75 -41.99
N ALA A 423 13.07 -34.12 -41.02
CA ALA A 423 14.53 -34.18 -40.89
C ALA A 423 15.06 -35.61 -40.63
N GLY A 424 14.28 -36.45 -39.94
CA GLY A 424 14.59 -37.88 -39.74
C GLY A 424 14.37 -38.73 -40.98
N ALA A 425 13.41 -38.38 -41.85
CA ALA A 425 13.17 -39.06 -43.09
C ALA A 425 14.25 -38.78 -44.17
N GLU A 426 14.77 -37.57 -44.23
CA GLU A 426 15.86 -37.17 -45.13
C GLU A 426 17.22 -37.82 -44.79
N LYS A 427 17.40 -38.32 -43.57
CA LYS A 427 18.64 -38.96 -43.11
C LYS A 427 18.62 -40.51 -43.24
N LYS A 428 17.55 -41.10 -43.77
CA LYS A 428 17.52 -42.52 -44.11
C LYS A 428 18.01 -42.71 -45.53
N PRO A 429 19.12 -43.49 -45.76
CA PRO A 429 19.71 -43.71 -47.08
C PRO A 429 18.78 -44.47 -47.99
#